data_30a9870e895497062a27d2d34a371538
#
_entry.id   30a9870e895497062a27d2d34a371538
#
_cell.length_a   1.000
_cell.length_b   1.000
_cell.length_c   1.000
_cell.angle_alpha   90.00
_cell.angle_beta   90.00
_cell.angle_gamma   90.00
#
_symmetry.space_group_name_H-M   'P 1'
#
loop_
_entity.id
_entity.type
_entity.pdbx_description
1 polymer ?
#
loop_
_entity_poly.entity_id
_entity_poly.type
_entity_poly.pdbx_seq_one_letter_code
_entity_poly.pdbx_strand_id
1 'polypeptide(L)' 'MTVKEIGEIVRKSRKEQDLTQPQLAMACGTGVRFIVDLEAGKETCQIGKALNVIQMLGLKVRMDQR' A
#
# COMPACT_ATOMS: atom_id res chain seq x y z
N MET A 1 5.39 8.73 10.74
CA MET A 1 4.31 8.14 9.92
C MET A 1 3.85 6.84 10.54
N THR A 2 2.56 6.64 10.65
CA THR A 2 1.98 5.45 11.24
C THR A 2 1.52 4.48 10.16
N VAL A 3 1.29 3.22 10.53
CA VAL A 3 0.76 2.22 9.61
C VAL A 3 -0.60 2.67 9.08
N LYS A 4 -1.40 3.30 9.92
CA LYS A 4 -2.70 3.82 9.52
C LYS A 4 -2.58 4.88 8.43
N GLU A 5 -1.62 5.79 8.58
CA GLU A 5 -1.38 6.83 7.58
C GLU A 5 -0.93 6.23 6.26
N ILE A 6 -0.06 5.22 6.30
CA ILE A 6 0.38 4.52 5.09
C ILE A 6 -0.81 3.89 4.39
N GLY A 7 -1.69 3.23 5.15
CA GLY A 7 -2.89 2.61 4.59
C GLY A 7 -3.81 3.62 3.91
N GLU A 8 -3.98 4.79 4.53
CA GLU A 8 -4.81 5.85 3.96
C GLU A 8 -4.21 6.39 2.65
N ILE A 9 -2.89 6.58 2.61
CA ILE A 9 -2.20 7.05 1.41
C ILE A 9 -2.34 6.04 0.27
N VAL A 10 -2.17 4.75 0.58
CA VAL A 10 -2.32 3.67 -0.40
C VAL A 10 -3.75 3.67 -0.96
N ARG A 11 -4.73 3.74 -0.09
CA ARG A 11 -6.13 3.73 -0.52
C ARG A 11 -6.46 4.93 -1.40
N LYS A 12 -6.02 6.11 -1.00
CA LYS A 12 -6.26 7.33 -1.76
C LYS A 12 -5.63 7.24 -3.15
N SER A 13 -4.37 6.83 -3.21
CA SER A 13 -3.66 6.70 -4.48
C SER A 13 -4.31 5.66 -5.39
N ARG A 14 -4.73 4.53 -4.80
CA ARG A 14 -5.43 3.48 -5.56
C ARG A 14 -6.70 4.04 -6.20
N LYS A 15 -7.50 4.75 -5.41
CA LYS A 15 -8.77 5.30 -5.91
C LYS A 15 -8.55 6.37 -6.97
N GLU A 16 -7.51 7.17 -6.82
CA GLU A 16 -7.16 8.18 -7.83
C GLU A 16 -6.78 7.54 -9.16
N GLN A 17 -6.32 6.30 -9.14
CA GLN A 17 -5.96 5.56 -10.35
C GLN A 17 -7.09 4.65 -10.82
N ASP A 18 -8.28 4.77 -10.23
CA ASP A 18 -9.47 3.99 -10.58
C ASP A 18 -9.27 2.47 -10.48
N LEU A 19 -8.49 2.05 -9.47
CA LEU A 19 -8.22 0.65 -9.23
C LEU A 19 -9.07 0.12 -8.09
N THR A 20 -9.57 -1.10 -8.24
CA THR A 20 -10.17 -1.83 -7.14
C THR A 20 -9.08 -2.49 -6.31
N GLN A 21 -9.43 -2.94 -5.09
CA GLN A 21 -8.47 -3.68 -4.26
C GLN A 21 -7.98 -4.96 -4.96
N PRO A 22 -8.86 -5.78 -5.58
CA PRO A 22 -8.38 -6.94 -6.32
C PRO A 22 -7.47 -6.58 -7.50
N GLN A 23 -7.75 -5.50 -8.21
CA GLN A 23 -6.90 -5.06 -9.32
C GLN A 23 -5.51 -4.66 -8.84
N LEU A 24 -5.44 -3.92 -7.74
CA LEU A 24 -4.15 -3.55 -7.17
C LEU A 24 -3.39 -4.79 -6.69
N ALA A 25 -4.09 -5.72 -6.03
CA ALA A 25 -3.47 -6.95 -5.57
C ALA A 25 -2.87 -7.74 -6.73
N MET A 26 -3.60 -7.84 -7.84
CA MET A 26 -3.12 -8.55 -9.03
C MET A 26 -1.88 -7.87 -9.60
N ALA A 27 -1.89 -6.56 -9.70
CA ALA A 27 -0.76 -5.80 -10.24
C ALA A 27 0.49 -5.98 -9.37
N CYS A 28 0.31 -6.12 -8.06
CA CYS A 28 1.41 -6.27 -7.12
C CYS A 28 1.84 -7.73 -6.91
N GLY A 29 1.11 -8.69 -7.49
CA GLY A 29 1.42 -10.11 -7.28
C GLY A 29 1.15 -10.59 -5.86
N THR A 30 0.15 -10.02 -5.20
CA THR A 30 -0.21 -10.40 -3.83
C THR A 30 -1.70 -10.73 -3.73
N GLY A 31 -2.12 -11.28 -2.59
CA GLY A 31 -3.53 -11.54 -2.35
C GLY A 31 -4.29 -10.27 -1.98
N VAL A 32 -5.59 -10.25 -2.29
CA VAL A 32 -6.43 -9.10 -1.99
C VAL A 32 -6.50 -8.82 -0.48
N ARG A 33 -6.41 -9.87 0.33
CA ARG A 33 -6.45 -9.72 1.79
C ARG A 33 -5.32 -8.83 2.29
N PHE A 34 -4.13 -8.96 1.68
CA PHE A 34 -3.01 -8.11 2.05
C PHE A 34 -3.34 -6.63 1.79
N ILE A 35 -3.96 -6.33 0.65
CA ILE A 35 -4.33 -4.96 0.30
C ILE A 35 -5.39 -4.43 1.29
N VAL A 36 -6.40 -5.23 1.59
CA VAL A 36 -7.45 -4.85 2.55
C VAL A 36 -6.84 -4.49 3.90
N ASP A 37 -5.96 -5.36 4.41
CA ASP A 37 -5.32 -5.15 5.71
C ASP A 37 -4.39 -3.93 5.69
N LEU A 38 -3.65 -3.75 4.61
CA LEU A 38 -2.75 -2.61 4.47
C LEU A 38 -3.54 -1.29 4.49
N GLU A 39 -4.62 -1.21 3.72
CA GLU A 39 -5.45 0.00 3.66
C GLU A 39 -6.17 0.27 4.98
N ALA A 40 -6.48 -0.77 5.74
CA ALA A 40 -7.10 -0.63 7.05
C ALA A 40 -6.12 -0.19 8.13
N GLY A 41 -4.83 -0.10 7.80
CA GLY A 41 -3.81 0.29 8.78
C GLY A 41 -3.45 -0.82 9.73
N LYS A 42 -3.70 -2.07 9.35
CA LYS A 42 -3.37 -3.20 10.17
C LYS A 42 -1.85 -3.41 10.20
N GLU A 43 -1.30 -3.57 11.38
CA GLU A 43 0.12 -3.82 11.49
C GLU A 43 0.48 -5.17 10.87
N THR A 44 1.51 -5.17 10.06
CA THR A 44 1.97 -6.37 9.38
C THR A 44 3.49 -6.35 9.34
N CYS A 45 4.08 -7.55 9.41
CA CYS A 45 5.52 -7.69 9.31
C CYS A 45 6.01 -7.81 7.87
N GLN A 46 5.11 -7.77 6.89
CA GLN A 46 5.48 -7.96 5.48
C GLN A 46 5.80 -6.63 4.81
N ILE A 47 6.84 -5.98 5.31
CA ILE A 47 7.23 -4.66 4.83
C ILE A 47 7.65 -4.67 3.35
N GLY A 48 8.27 -5.76 2.90
CA GLY A 48 8.66 -5.88 1.49
C GLY A 48 7.46 -5.83 0.55
N LYS A 49 6.37 -6.50 0.92
CA LYS A 49 5.13 -6.44 0.15
C LYS A 49 4.51 -5.06 0.17
N ALA A 50 4.52 -4.41 1.34
CA ALA A 50 3.98 -3.06 1.48
C ALA A 50 4.75 -2.08 0.61
N LEU A 51 6.08 -2.15 0.60
CA LEU A 51 6.92 -1.29 -0.23
C LEU A 51 6.66 -1.53 -1.71
N ASN A 52 6.44 -2.79 -2.12
CA ASN A 52 6.12 -3.11 -3.50
C ASN A 52 4.80 -2.47 -3.93
N VAL A 53 3.78 -2.51 -3.08
CA VAL A 53 2.49 -1.87 -3.36
C VAL A 53 2.68 -0.36 -3.53
N ILE A 54 3.43 0.26 -2.64
CA ILE A 54 3.71 1.69 -2.69
C ILE A 54 4.40 2.05 -4.02
N GLN A 55 5.39 1.26 -4.43
CA GLN A 55 6.10 1.49 -5.68
C GLN A 55 5.19 1.30 -6.90
N MET A 56 4.33 0.29 -6.88
CA MET A 56 3.42 0.02 -7.98
C MET A 56 2.41 1.15 -8.17
N LEU A 57 2.08 1.87 -7.11
CA LEU A 57 1.20 3.04 -7.18
C LEU A 57 1.94 4.30 -7.64
N GLY A 58 3.26 4.22 -7.85
CA GLY A 58 4.05 5.37 -8.24
C GLY A 58 4.40 6.31 -7.10
N LEU A 59 4.19 5.88 -5.88
CA LEU A 59 4.54 6.66 -4.69
C LEU A 59 6.01 6.48 -4.35
N LYS A 60 6.62 7.53 -3.82
CA LYS A 60 8.02 7.49 -3.41
C LYS A 60 8.09 7.46 -1.89
N VAL A 61 8.93 6.58 -1.38
CA VAL A 61 9.23 6.53 0.06
C VAL A 61 10.54 7.28 0.28
N ARG A 62 10.52 8.22 1.20
CA ARG A 62 11.72 8.97 1.59
C ARG A 62 11.99 8.72 3.07
N MET A 63 13.24 8.45 3.36
CA MET A 63 13.69 8.27 4.73
C MET A 63 14.83 9.25 4.96
N ASP A 64 14.54 10.30 5.71
CA ASP A 64 15.52 11.32 5.99
C ASP A 64 16.16 11.07 7.35
N GLN A 65 17.49 11.11 7.40
CA GLN A 65 18.23 11.06 8.65
C GLN A 65 18.46 12.49 9.15
N ARG A 66 18.38 12.62 10.45
CA ARG A 66 18.67 13.89 11.09
C ARG A 66 20.13 14.01 11.44
#